data_2855892fa6196827fbf5e6f42daef3a7
#
_entry.id   2855892fa6196827fbf5e6f42daef3a7
#
_cell.length_a   1.000
_cell.length_b   1.000
_cell.length_c   1.000
_cell.angle_alpha   90.00
_cell.angle_beta   90.00
_cell.angle_gamma   90.00
#
_symmetry.space_group_name_H-M   'P 1'
#
loop_
_entity.id
_entity.type
_entity.pdbx_description
1 polymer ?
#
loop_
_entity_poly.entity_id
_entity_poly.type
_entity_poly.pdbx_seq_one_letter_code
_entity_poly.pdbx_strand_id
1 'polypeptide(L)'
;MDAQESDRAWPAIMRSFTLLLLFASTNVLAGEPALLKVMTLNVAHARSDGPSQLFQSEDQAMLNLWKIVDVLKREEPHVAAFQEIDKNSFWNGRFNHAEFLAERANYPHHFSGAHIDGDNLEYGTALISRLSMKETTSVKFDRPFARPRKGFVVSTARWPESNNIDVDIVSVHFDFLRRNQRLKEAKKLIAVLEDRSNPRIIMGDLNSDYGGDNQLIPLLESSLGVSTWEPHAEIVTFPKLQKRLDWVLVSNDIEIVSHAILSDTLSDHRAVVAELRLLEI
;
A
#
# COMPACT_ATOMS: atom_id res chain seq x y z
N MET A 1 46.46 -82.47 53.02
CA MET A 1 45.66 -83.16 52.01
C MET A 1 44.98 -82.10 51.19
N ASP A 2 45.55 -81.93 50.11
CA ASP A 2 45.60 -80.71 49.27
C ASP A 2 44.43 -80.70 48.31
N ALA A 3 43.86 -79.52 48.11
CA ALA A 3 43.00 -79.23 46.98
C ALA A 3 43.40 -77.86 46.40
N GLN A 4 44.03 -78.00 45.21
CA GLN A 4 44.42 -76.87 44.38
C GLN A 4 43.19 -76.24 43.76
N GLU A 5 43.04 -74.94 43.92
CA GLU A 5 42.09 -74.09 43.25
C GLU A 5 42.72 -73.47 41.98
N SER A 6 42.17 -73.78 40.82
CA SER A 6 42.62 -73.26 39.53
C SER A 6 41.94 -71.97 39.16
N ASP A 7 42.68 -70.89 39.14
CA ASP A 7 42.29 -69.63 38.60
C ASP A 7 41.97 -69.71 37.09
N ARG A 8 40.70 -69.37 36.73
CA ARG A 8 40.31 -69.10 35.34
C ARG A 8 40.00 -67.63 35.21
N ALA A 9 40.92 -66.90 34.60
CA ALA A 9 40.73 -65.54 34.16
C ALA A 9 39.75 -65.47 33.00
N TRP A 10 38.78 -64.60 33.09
CA TRP A 10 37.87 -64.28 31.99
C TRP A 10 38.37 -63.05 31.25
N PRO A 11 38.34 -63.03 29.90
CA PRO A 11 38.74 -61.81 29.10
C PRO A 11 37.65 -60.77 29.13
N ALA A 12 38.04 -59.57 29.47
CA ALA A 12 37.20 -58.37 29.39
C ALA A 12 36.93 -58.00 27.95
N ILE A 13 35.68 -58.17 27.50
CA ILE A 13 35.22 -57.66 26.21
C ILE A 13 34.83 -56.20 26.39
N MET A 14 35.73 -55.29 25.99
CA MET A 14 35.44 -53.87 25.85
C MET A 14 34.46 -53.66 24.70
N ARG A 15 33.17 -53.43 24.95
CA ARG A 15 32.19 -52.98 23.95
C ARG A 15 32.30 -51.48 23.83
N SER A 16 32.95 -51.01 22.75
CA SER A 16 32.92 -49.63 22.31
C SER A 16 31.51 -49.31 21.83
N PHE A 17 30.77 -48.53 22.62
CA PHE A 17 29.53 -47.90 22.18
C PHE A 17 29.88 -46.64 21.39
N THR A 18 29.84 -46.73 20.06
CA THR A 18 29.88 -45.55 19.18
C THR A 18 28.53 -44.90 19.22
N LEU A 19 28.44 -43.77 19.94
CA LEU A 19 27.22 -42.91 19.97
C LEU A 19 27.12 -42.14 18.65
N LEU A 20 26.28 -42.63 17.74
CA LEU A 20 25.98 -41.93 16.48
C LEU A 20 25.02 -40.80 16.81
N LEU A 21 25.54 -39.57 16.95
CA LEU A 21 24.75 -38.36 17.04
C LEU A 21 24.17 -38.04 15.64
N LEU A 22 22.92 -38.43 15.40
CA LEU A 22 22.13 -37.97 14.26
C LEU A 22 21.76 -36.51 14.53
N PHE A 23 22.48 -35.58 13.90
CA PHE A 23 22.01 -34.20 13.74
C PHE A 23 20.84 -34.24 12.76
N ALA A 24 19.61 -34.28 13.27
CA ALA A 24 18.44 -33.93 12.51
C ALA A 24 18.50 -32.42 12.24
N SER A 25 19.01 -32.03 11.07
CA SER A 25 18.81 -30.67 10.54
C SER A 25 17.32 -30.52 10.28
N THR A 26 16.59 -29.90 11.20
CA THR A 26 15.26 -29.37 10.94
C THR A 26 15.44 -28.24 9.93
N ASN A 27 15.28 -28.52 8.67
CA ASN A 27 14.96 -27.48 7.69
C ASN A 27 13.62 -26.90 8.14
N VAL A 28 13.65 -25.78 8.84
CA VAL A 28 12.49 -24.92 9.00
C VAL A 28 12.25 -24.41 7.57
N LEU A 29 11.32 -25.04 6.86
CA LEU A 29 10.77 -24.46 5.65
C LEU A 29 10.24 -23.10 6.07
N ALA A 30 10.90 -22.02 5.65
CA ALA A 30 10.37 -20.69 5.76
C ALA A 30 9.01 -20.75 5.03
N GLY A 31 7.91 -20.55 5.77
CA GLY A 31 6.59 -20.48 5.15
C GLY A 31 6.58 -19.36 4.10
N GLU A 32 5.76 -19.50 3.05
CA GLU A 32 5.60 -18.42 2.09
C GLU A 32 5.22 -17.12 2.83
N PRO A 33 5.79 -15.96 2.42
CA PRO A 33 5.46 -14.69 3.05
C PRO A 33 3.95 -14.43 3.01
N ALA A 34 3.40 -13.92 4.11
CA ALA A 34 1.98 -13.59 4.17
C ALA A 34 1.60 -12.59 3.07
N LEU A 35 0.38 -12.69 2.58
CA LEU A 35 -0.15 -11.74 1.60
C LEU A 35 -0.27 -10.34 2.21
N LEU A 36 0.12 -9.32 1.47
CA LEU A 36 -0.08 -7.92 1.80
C LEU A 36 -1.35 -7.43 1.11
N LYS A 37 -2.42 -7.19 1.85
CA LYS A 37 -3.65 -6.60 1.31
C LYS A 37 -3.55 -5.08 1.34
N VAL A 38 -3.81 -4.43 0.22
CA VAL A 38 -3.77 -2.97 0.06
C VAL A 38 -5.09 -2.44 -0.50
N MET A 39 -5.38 -1.18 -0.22
CA MET A 39 -6.57 -0.50 -0.72
C MET A 39 -6.19 0.91 -1.18
N THR A 40 -6.80 1.42 -2.27
CA THR A 40 -6.73 2.84 -2.62
C THR A 40 -8.10 3.42 -2.92
N LEU A 41 -8.31 4.70 -2.55
CA LEU A 41 -9.54 5.43 -2.77
C LEU A 41 -9.28 6.95 -2.85
N ASN A 42 -9.69 7.59 -3.93
CA ASN A 42 -9.89 9.03 -3.92
C ASN A 42 -11.19 9.33 -3.17
N VAL A 43 -11.11 9.98 -2.00
CA VAL A 43 -12.26 10.21 -1.11
C VAL A 43 -13.08 11.46 -1.47
N ALA A 44 -12.64 12.21 -2.49
CA ALA A 44 -13.34 13.40 -2.99
C ALA A 44 -13.77 14.35 -1.87
N HIS A 45 -12.87 14.66 -0.92
CA HIS A 45 -13.17 15.53 0.22
C HIS A 45 -14.36 15.06 1.08
N ALA A 46 -14.55 13.74 1.18
CA ALA A 46 -15.67 13.11 1.88
C ALA A 46 -17.08 13.53 1.36
N ARG A 47 -17.18 13.98 0.09
CA ARG A 47 -18.47 14.37 -0.49
C ARG A 47 -19.29 13.20 -1.06
N SER A 48 -18.77 11.96 -0.97
CA SER A 48 -19.35 10.79 -1.65
C SER A 48 -19.50 11.08 -3.16
N ASP A 49 -20.63 10.79 -3.77
CA ASP A 49 -20.94 11.09 -5.18
C ASP A 49 -21.59 12.47 -5.39
N GLY A 50 -21.65 13.30 -4.34
CA GLY A 50 -22.20 14.66 -4.39
C GLY A 50 -21.46 15.56 -5.40
N PRO A 51 -22.12 16.65 -5.88
CA PRO A 51 -21.58 17.47 -6.96
C PRO A 51 -20.38 18.32 -6.54
N SER A 52 -20.29 18.72 -5.27
CA SER A 52 -19.18 19.54 -4.75
C SER A 52 -19.14 19.49 -3.23
N GLN A 53 -17.92 19.49 -2.68
CA GLN A 53 -17.68 19.60 -1.24
C GLN A 53 -18.19 20.91 -0.63
N LEU A 54 -18.38 21.95 -1.43
CA LEU A 54 -18.92 23.25 -0.97
C LEU A 54 -20.41 23.20 -0.63
N PHE A 55 -21.12 22.16 -1.06
CA PHE A 55 -22.57 21.99 -0.83
C PHE A 55 -22.89 20.92 0.22
N GLN A 56 -21.88 20.35 0.87
CA GLN A 56 -22.11 19.41 1.96
C GLN A 56 -21.98 20.08 3.33
N SER A 57 -22.69 19.55 4.32
CA SER A 57 -22.47 19.90 5.73
C SER A 57 -21.34 19.07 6.34
N GLU A 58 -20.81 19.51 7.47
CA GLU A 58 -19.87 18.75 8.29
C GLU A 58 -20.44 17.37 8.67
N ASP A 59 -21.71 17.32 9.12
CA ASP A 59 -22.39 16.07 9.47
C ASP A 59 -22.44 15.10 8.28
N GLN A 60 -22.70 15.61 7.08
CA GLN A 60 -22.73 14.78 5.88
C GLN A 60 -21.32 14.24 5.54
N ALA A 61 -20.28 15.06 5.65
CA ALA A 61 -18.91 14.63 5.49
C ALA A 61 -18.54 13.53 6.51
N MET A 62 -18.95 13.73 7.77
CA MET A 62 -18.74 12.75 8.83
C MET A 62 -19.45 11.41 8.54
N LEU A 63 -20.73 11.45 8.11
CA LEU A 63 -21.45 10.24 7.72
C LEU A 63 -20.79 9.51 6.54
N ASN A 64 -20.27 10.23 5.57
CA ASN A 64 -19.54 9.63 4.45
C ASN A 64 -18.22 8.99 4.89
N LEU A 65 -17.49 9.63 5.83
CA LEU A 65 -16.29 9.02 6.42
C LEU A 65 -16.60 7.75 7.20
N TRP A 66 -17.73 7.68 7.92
CA TRP A 66 -18.15 6.45 8.59
C TRP A 66 -18.38 5.29 7.63
N LYS A 67 -18.93 5.52 6.44
CA LYS A 67 -19.03 4.48 5.40
C LYS A 67 -17.66 3.95 4.99
N ILE A 68 -16.65 4.83 4.91
CA ILE A 68 -15.27 4.42 4.62
C ILE A 68 -14.70 3.60 5.79
N VAL A 69 -14.98 3.99 7.04
CA VAL A 69 -14.59 3.21 8.23
C VAL A 69 -15.18 1.79 8.19
N ASP A 70 -16.46 1.65 7.83
CA ASP A 70 -17.10 0.34 7.73
C ASP A 70 -16.45 -0.54 6.65
N VAL A 71 -16.09 0.05 5.51
CA VAL A 71 -15.35 -0.66 4.45
C VAL A 71 -13.95 -1.05 4.89
N LEU A 72 -13.21 -0.16 5.56
CA LEU A 72 -11.90 -0.46 6.12
C LEU A 72 -11.94 -1.61 7.12
N LYS A 73 -12.99 -1.68 7.96
CA LYS A 73 -13.19 -2.77 8.91
C LYS A 73 -13.60 -4.08 8.24
N ARG A 74 -14.34 -4.04 7.15
CA ARG A 74 -14.76 -5.20 6.38
C ARG A 74 -13.62 -5.79 5.55
N GLU A 75 -12.93 -4.91 4.82
CA GLU A 75 -11.86 -5.34 3.91
C GLU A 75 -10.53 -5.62 4.61
N GLU A 76 -10.31 -4.99 5.75
CA GLU A 76 -9.10 -5.14 6.57
C GLU A 76 -7.76 -5.00 5.81
N PRO A 77 -7.57 -4.01 4.91
CA PRO A 77 -6.29 -3.84 4.25
C PRO A 77 -5.18 -3.58 5.28
N HIS A 78 -3.98 -4.09 5.03
CA HIS A 78 -2.80 -3.76 5.83
C HIS A 78 -2.43 -2.29 5.68
N VAL A 79 -2.57 -1.75 4.46
CA VAL A 79 -2.34 -0.34 4.16
C VAL A 79 -3.42 0.18 3.23
N ALA A 80 -3.97 1.36 3.53
CA ALA A 80 -4.87 2.08 2.64
C ALA A 80 -4.29 3.44 2.25
N ALA A 81 -4.38 3.74 0.94
CA ALA A 81 -3.94 4.97 0.31
C ALA A 81 -5.14 5.84 -0.04
N PHE A 82 -5.11 7.10 0.35
CA PHE A 82 -6.20 8.04 0.11
C PHE A 82 -5.73 9.25 -0.68
N GLN A 83 -6.60 9.76 -1.56
CA GLN A 83 -6.41 10.97 -2.32
C GLN A 83 -7.58 11.91 -2.07
N GLU A 84 -7.39 13.22 -2.29
CA GLU A 84 -8.34 14.31 -1.94
C GLU A 84 -8.83 14.21 -0.49
N ILE A 85 -7.92 13.85 0.42
CA ILE A 85 -8.21 13.72 1.84
C ILE A 85 -7.87 15.02 2.56
N ASP A 86 -8.83 15.53 3.34
CA ASP A 86 -8.68 16.80 4.06
C ASP A 86 -7.96 16.60 5.40
N LYS A 87 -7.14 17.58 5.76
CA LYS A 87 -6.50 17.67 7.05
C LYS A 87 -7.03 18.82 7.89
N ASN A 88 -7.32 19.96 7.23
CA ASN A 88 -7.92 21.14 7.85
C ASN A 88 -8.59 22.00 6.76
N SER A 89 -9.81 21.65 6.36
CA SER A 89 -10.53 22.37 5.31
C SER A 89 -11.84 22.93 5.83
N PHE A 90 -12.15 24.19 5.49
CA PHE A 90 -13.30 24.92 6.00
C PHE A 90 -14.67 24.33 5.57
N TRP A 91 -14.69 23.54 4.51
CA TRP A 91 -15.91 22.96 3.94
C TRP A 91 -16.35 21.64 4.60
N ASN A 92 -15.57 21.08 5.55
CA ASN A 92 -15.88 19.80 6.17
C ASN A 92 -15.43 19.67 7.64
N GLY A 93 -15.55 20.76 8.41
CA GLY A 93 -15.39 20.73 9.86
C GLY A 93 -13.98 20.93 10.39
N ARG A 94 -12.98 21.16 9.51
CA ARG A 94 -11.58 21.47 9.92
C ARG A 94 -10.93 20.41 10.80
N PHE A 95 -11.13 19.15 10.49
CA PHE A 95 -10.47 18.04 11.17
C PHE A 95 -9.71 17.14 10.20
N ASN A 96 -8.80 16.34 10.74
CA ASN A 96 -7.97 15.45 9.95
C ASN A 96 -8.72 14.15 9.62
N HIS A 97 -9.17 14.02 8.38
CA HIS A 97 -9.89 12.84 7.91
C HIS A 97 -9.07 11.54 7.98
N ALA A 98 -7.76 11.59 7.71
CA ALA A 98 -6.91 10.40 7.78
C ALA A 98 -6.75 9.92 9.23
N GLU A 99 -6.60 10.83 10.18
CA GLU A 99 -6.56 10.52 11.60
C GLU A 99 -7.90 9.93 12.07
N PHE A 100 -9.02 10.56 11.69
CA PHE A 100 -10.35 10.04 11.98
C PHE A 100 -10.56 8.61 11.45
N LEU A 101 -10.21 8.37 10.18
CA LEU A 101 -10.32 7.03 9.58
C LEU A 101 -9.42 6.02 10.30
N ALA A 102 -8.19 6.40 10.61
CA ALA A 102 -7.24 5.53 11.30
C ALA A 102 -7.74 5.14 12.69
N GLU A 103 -8.14 6.11 13.50
CA GLU A 103 -8.67 5.87 14.85
C GLU A 103 -9.94 5.01 14.83
N ARG A 104 -10.92 5.35 13.98
CA ARG A 104 -12.23 4.68 13.96
C ARG A 104 -12.18 3.29 13.32
N ALA A 105 -11.20 3.02 12.44
CA ALA A 105 -10.98 1.71 11.85
C ALA A 105 -9.87 0.89 12.55
N ASN A 106 -9.33 1.37 13.69
CA ASN A 106 -8.26 0.72 14.47
C ASN A 106 -6.96 0.52 13.69
N TYR A 107 -6.51 1.55 12.96
CA TYR A 107 -5.20 1.60 12.32
C TYR A 107 -4.23 2.38 13.21
N PRO A 108 -3.14 1.77 13.71
CA PRO A 108 -2.23 2.42 14.65
C PRO A 108 -1.36 3.50 14.02
N HIS A 109 -1.26 3.52 12.69
CA HIS A 109 -0.36 4.43 11.99
C HIS A 109 -1.10 5.16 10.87
N HIS A 110 -0.84 6.46 10.76
CA HIS A 110 -1.27 7.28 9.62
C HIS A 110 -0.25 8.36 9.31
N PHE A 111 -0.22 8.80 8.04
CA PHE A 111 0.58 9.94 7.59
C PHE A 111 -0.15 10.68 6.47
N SER A 112 -0.31 11.98 6.64
CA SER A 112 -0.99 12.86 5.67
C SER A 112 -0.02 13.87 5.09
N GLY A 113 0.05 13.95 3.76
CA GLY A 113 0.78 14.96 3.02
C GLY A 113 -0.17 16.03 2.48
N ALA A 114 -0.11 17.24 3.05
CA ALA A 114 -0.85 18.37 2.51
C ALA A 114 -0.16 18.91 1.25
N HIS A 115 -0.84 18.80 0.12
CA HIS A 115 -0.36 19.36 -1.16
C HIS A 115 -0.92 20.75 -1.41
N ILE A 116 -2.09 21.04 -0.86
CA ILE A 116 -2.62 22.38 -0.59
C ILE A 116 -2.48 22.62 0.91
N ASP A 117 -1.90 23.76 1.29
CA ASP A 117 -1.53 24.12 2.65
C ASP A 117 -1.76 25.62 2.92
N GLY A 118 -3.01 26.02 2.94
CA GLY A 118 -3.46 27.37 3.33
C GLY A 118 -4.11 27.35 4.70
N ASP A 119 -4.28 28.53 5.33
CA ASP A 119 -4.77 28.68 6.69
C ASP A 119 -6.12 28.01 6.99
N ASN A 120 -6.97 27.85 6.00
CA ASN A 120 -8.30 27.24 6.12
C ASN A 120 -8.56 26.16 5.06
N LEU A 121 -7.54 25.72 4.38
CA LEU A 121 -7.64 24.77 3.27
C LEU A 121 -6.37 23.92 3.20
N GLU A 122 -6.42 22.75 3.82
CA GLU A 122 -5.32 21.82 3.88
C GLU A 122 -5.78 20.42 3.50
N TYR A 123 -5.29 19.91 2.35
CA TYR A 123 -5.61 18.58 1.87
C TYR A 123 -4.55 18.02 0.91
N GLY A 124 -4.60 16.73 0.66
CA GLY A 124 -3.66 16.06 -0.23
C GLY A 124 -3.86 14.57 -0.36
N THR A 125 -2.80 13.80 -0.09
CA THR A 125 -2.82 12.35 -0.04
C THR A 125 -2.42 11.84 1.33
N ALA A 126 -2.86 10.61 1.67
CA ALA A 126 -2.50 9.99 2.94
C ALA A 126 -2.29 8.48 2.81
N LEU A 127 -1.61 7.92 3.78
CA LEU A 127 -1.55 6.50 4.08
C LEU A 127 -2.06 6.27 5.49
N ILE A 128 -2.88 5.24 5.68
CA ILE A 128 -3.16 4.65 7.00
C ILE A 128 -2.71 3.20 6.97
N SER A 129 -2.16 2.69 8.09
CA SER A 129 -1.49 1.40 8.08
C SER A 129 -1.65 0.66 9.40
N ARG A 130 -1.81 -0.65 9.32
CA ARG A 130 -1.65 -1.60 10.45
C ARG A 130 -0.18 -1.93 10.68
N LEU A 131 0.66 -1.71 9.67
CA LEU A 131 2.09 -1.92 9.73
C LEU A 131 2.79 -0.64 10.18
N SER A 132 3.87 -0.77 10.94
CA SER A 132 4.69 0.37 11.32
C SER A 132 5.29 1.03 10.07
N MET A 133 5.11 2.34 9.96
CA MET A 133 5.61 3.17 8.87
C MET A 133 6.88 3.91 9.28
N LYS A 134 7.89 3.90 8.42
CA LYS A 134 9.16 4.64 8.58
C LYS A 134 9.52 5.39 7.30
N GLU A 135 10.46 6.32 7.41
CA GLU A 135 10.92 7.14 6.27
C GLU A 135 9.79 7.82 5.50
N THR A 136 8.77 8.27 6.23
CA THR A 136 7.60 8.93 5.64
C THR A 136 7.96 10.29 5.08
N THR A 137 7.59 10.53 3.83
CA THR A 137 7.86 11.79 3.13
C THR A 137 6.64 12.22 2.32
N SER A 138 6.37 13.53 2.33
CA SER A 138 5.36 14.16 1.46
C SER A 138 6.04 15.01 0.40
N VAL A 139 5.69 14.77 -0.85
CA VAL A 139 6.25 15.49 -2.00
C VAL A 139 5.13 16.20 -2.75
N LYS A 140 5.26 17.53 -2.88
CA LYS A 140 4.36 18.35 -3.69
C LYS A 140 4.88 18.41 -5.11
N PHE A 141 4.01 18.21 -6.09
CA PHE A 141 4.34 18.48 -7.50
C PHE A 141 4.42 19.99 -7.75
N ASP A 142 4.96 20.39 -8.88
CA ASP A 142 5.02 21.79 -9.25
C ASP A 142 3.59 22.31 -9.50
N ARG A 143 3.32 23.51 -8.98
CA ARG A 143 1.97 24.08 -9.06
C ARG A 143 1.59 24.37 -10.50
N PRO A 144 0.53 23.75 -11.04
CA PRO A 144 0.02 24.10 -12.35
C PRO A 144 -0.67 25.47 -12.29
N PHE A 145 -0.66 26.20 -13.40
CA PHE A 145 -1.32 27.51 -13.46
C PHE A 145 -2.82 27.40 -13.16
N ALA A 146 -3.33 28.20 -12.23
CA ALA A 146 -4.72 28.33 -11.84
C ALA A 146 -5.42 27.03 -11.37
N ARG A 147 -4.66 26.06 -10.81
CA ARG A 147 -5.22 24.79 -10.33
C ARG A 147 -4.61 24.35 -8.98
N PRO A 148 -5.33 23.52 -8.23
CA PRO A 148 -4.79 22.91 -7.03
C PRO A 148 -3.53 22.11 -7.33
N ARG A 149 -2.53 22.21 -6.46
CA ARG A 149 -1.32 21.39 -6.50
C ARG A 149 -1.67 19.97 -6.08
N LYS A 150 -1.12 18.99 -6.79
CA LYS A 150 -1.18 17.58 -6.44
C LYS A 150 0.19 17.13 -5.89
N GLY A 151 0.32 15.84 -5.56
CA GLY A 151 1.55 15.29 -5.02
C GLY A 151 1.38 13.85 -4.59
N PHE A 152 2.30 13.37 -3.77
CA PHE A 152 2.28 12.03 -3.20
C PHE A 152 2.88 11.98 -1.80
N VAL A 153 2.55 10.94 -1.08
CA VAL A 153 3.25 10.50 0.12
C VAL A 153 3.89 9.15 -0.14
N VAL A 154 5.06 8.93 0.42
CA VAL A 154 5.75 7.65 0.41
C VAL A 154 6.15 7.29 1.83
N SER A 155 6.05 6.00 2.17
CA SER A 155 6.50 5.44 3.42
C SER A 155 7.07 4.05 3.19
N THR A 156 8.01 3.63 4.04
CA THR A 156 8.51 2.27 4.07
C THR A 156 7.82 1.51 5.18
N ALA A 157 7.36 0.29 4.90
CA ALA A 157 6.82 -0.63 5.88
C ALA A 157 7.47 -2.01 5.74
N ARG A 158 7.43 -2.81 6.82
CA ARG A 158 7.89 -4.19 6.78
C ARG A 158 6.82 -5.06 6.14
N TRP A 159 7.19 -5.89 5.14
CA TRP A 159 6.28 -6.89 4.59
C TRP A 159 5.88 -7.90 5.67
N PRO A 160 4.59 -8.23 5.83
CA PRO A 160 4.13 -9.16 6.86
C PRO A 160 4.86 -10.52 6.77
N GLU A 161 5.27 -11.03 7.93
CA GLU A 161 5.90 -12.36 8.08
C GLU A 161 7.14 -12.60 7.20
N SER A 162 7.69 -11.55 6.58
CA SER A 162 8.92 -11.65 5.79
C SER A 162 10.18 -11.64 6.67
N ASN A 163 11.26 -12.25 6.15
CA ASN A 163 12.59 -12.20 6.75
C ASN A 163 13.27 -10.84 6.55
N ASN A 164 12.69 -9.78 7.15
CA ASN A 164 13.23 -8.42 7.11
C ASN A 164 13.15 -7.69 5.74
N ILE A 165 12.21 -8.02 4.87
CA ILE A 165 12.00 -7.30 3.62
C ILE A 165 11.12 -6.07 3.87
N ASP A 166 11.63 -4.91 3.54
CA ASP A 166 10.94 -3.65 3.56
C ASP A 166 10.34 -3.35 2.18
N VAL A 167 9.19 -2.69 2.15
CA VAL A 167 8.49 -2.26 0.94
C VAL A 167 8.16 -0.78 1.00
N ASP A 168 8.38 -0.07 -0.11
CA ASP A 168 7.99 1.32 -0.26
C ASP A 168 6.56 1.43 -0.76
N ILE A 169 5.73 2.17 -0.05
CA ILE A 169 4.30 2.31 -0.33
C ILE A 169 4.00 3.77 -0.61
N VAL A 170 3.38 4.02 -1.76
CA VAL A 170 3.10 5.36 -2.27
C VAL A 170 1.60 5.57 -2.41
N SER A 171 1.09 6.69 -1.89
CA SER A 171 -0.23 7.23 -2.24
C SER A 171 -0.04 8.46 -3.11
N VAL A 172 -0.45 8.39 -4.39
CA VAL A 172 -0.23 9.46 -5.37
C VAL A 172 -1.55 9.99 -5.94
N HIS A 173 -1.56 11.28 -6.27
CA HIS A 173 -2.64 11.91 -7.02
C HIS A 173 -2.04 12.82 -8.09
N PHE A 174 -2.29 12.51 -9.38
CA PHE A 174 -1.83 13.31 -10.52
C PHE A 174 -2.87 14.33 -11.00
N ASP A 175 -2.42 15.27 -11.84
CA ASP A 175 -3.29 16.28 -12.44
C ASP A 175 -4.42 15.67 -13.27
N PHE A 176 -5.66 16.10 -13.02
CA PHE A 176 -6.85 15.53 -13.66
C PHE A 176 -7.09 16.02 -15.08
N LEU A 177 -6.49 17.15 -15.49
CA LEU A 177 -6.87 17.82 -16.73
C LEU A 177 -5.84 17.66 -17.85
N ARG A 178 -4.54 17.83 -17.58
CA ARG A 178 -3.52 17.97 -18.62
C ARG A 178 -2.53 16.83 -18.63
N ARG A 179 -2.49 16.06 -19.72
CA ARG A 179 -1.52 14.98 -19.95
C ARG A 179 -0.07 15.44 -19.73
N ASN A 180 0.34 16.56 -20.34
CA ASN A 180 1.72 17.05 -20.18
C ASN A 180 2.09 17.41 -18.73
N GLN A 181 1.11 17.83 -17.92
CA GLN A 181 1.32 18.07 -16.51
C GLN A 181 1.53 16.73 -15.78
N ARG A 182 0.67 15.73 -16.02
CA ARG A 182 0.85 14.38 -15.46
C ARG A 182 2.21 13.79 -15.79
N LEU A 183 2.71 13.94 -17.02
CA LEU A 183 4.04 13.45 -17.40
C LEU A 183 5.18 14.17 -16.65
N LYS A 184 5.05 15.47 -16.35
CA LYS A 184 6.02 16.20 -15.52
C LYS A 184 5.98 15.70 -14.06
N GLU A 185 4.79 15.49 -13.55
CA GLU A 185 4.54 14.96 -12.20
C GLU A 185 5.09 13.54 -12.06
N ALA A 186 4.88 12.68 -13.07
CA ALA A 186 5.45 11.34 -13.13
C ALA A 186 6.98 11.36 -13.09
N LYS A 187 7.64 12.23 -13.86
CA LYS A 187 9.09 12.38 -13.82
C LYS A 187 9.59 12.74 -12.42
N LYS A 188 8.86 13.59 -11.68
CA LYS A 188 9.20 13.93 -10.30
C LYS A 188 9.01 12.76 -9.35
N LEU A 189 7.95 11.98 -9.51
CA LEU A 189 7.74 10.74 -8.76
C LEU A 189 8.87 9.74 -9.04
N ILE A 190 9.21 9.53 -10.31
CA ILE A 190 10.30 8.64 -10.74
C ILE A 190 11.61 9.07 -10.07
N ALA A 191 12.00 10.34 -10.16
CA ALA A 191 13.24 10.87 -9.58
C ALA A 191 13.36 10.65 -8.06
N VAL A 192 12.23 10.60 -7.34
CA VAL A 192 12.24 10.30 -5.89
C VAL A 192 12.32 8.81 -5.61
N LEU A 193 11.75 7.98 -6.49
CA LEU A 193 11.68 6.54 -6.28
C LEU A 193 12.85 5.76 -6.87
N GLU A 194 13.53 6.28 -7.90
CA GLU A 194 14.68 5.60 -8.53
C GLU A 194 15.87 5.40 -7.60
N ASP A 195 16.04 6.29 -6.60
CA ASP A 195 17.09 6.18 -5.58
C ASP A 195 16.76 5.18 -4.46
N ARG A 196 15.55 4.60 -4.45
CA ARG A 196 15.08 3.67 -3.44
C ARG A 196 15.18 2.24 -3.96
N SER A 197 15.78 1.35 -3.18
CA SER A 197 16.07 -0.03 -3.58
C SER A 197 15.01 -1.06 -3.15
N ASN A 198 14.06 -0.66 -2.29
CA ASN A 198 13.02 -1.58 -1.83
C ASN A 198 12.04 -1.96 -2.95
N PRO A 199 11.44 -3.17 -2.92
CA PRO A 199 10.19 -3.45 -3.61
C PRO A 199 9.19 -2.32 -3.39
N ARG A 200 8.36 -2.00 -4.38
CA ARG A 200 7.49 -0.83 -4.29
C ARG A 200 6.06 -1.08 -4.73
N ILE A 201 5.15 -0.37 -4.08
CA ILE A 201 3.72 -0.36 -4.37
C ILE A 201 3.31 1.09 -4.59
N ILE A 202 2.85 1.44 -5.79
CA ILE A 202 2.36 2.78 -6.12
C ILE A 202 0.84 2.67 -6.30
N MET A 203 0.10 3.40 -5.47
CA MET A 203 -1.36 3.37 -5.49
C MET A 203 -1.93 4.78 -5.59
N GLY A 204 -3.06 4.92 -6.25
CA GLY A 204 -3.80 6.16 -6.23
C GLY A 204 -4.53 6.51 -7.50
N ASP A 205 -5.03 7.74 -7.52
CA ASP A 205 -5.69 8.34 -8.67
C ASP A 205 -4.64 8.92 -9.63
N LEU A 206 -4.35 8.15 -10.67
CA LEU A 206 -3.40 8.56 -11.71
C LEU A 206 -4.02 9.50 -12.74
N ASN A 207 -5.35 9.71 -12.67
CA ASN A 207 -6.11 10.53 -13.64
C ASN A 207 -5.80 10.15 -15.11
N SER A 208 -5.53 8.89 -15.34
CA SER A 208 -5.05 8.33 -16.60
C SER A 208 -5.56 6.93 -16.77
N ASP A 209 -6.18 6.65 -17.90
CA ASP A 209 -6.44 5.30 -18.37
C ASP A 209 -5.18 4.70 -19.03
N TYR A 210 -5.17 3.39 -19.23
CA TYR A 210 -4.10 2.69 -19.93
C TYR A 210 -4.36 2.72 -21.44
N GLY A 211 -3.35 3.12 -22.21
CA GLY A 211 -3.41 3.08 -23.69
C GLY A 211 -3.73 4.42 -24.35
N GLY A 212 -3.89 4.38 -25.69
CA GLY A 212 -4.06 5.56 -26.51
C GLY A 212 -2.85 6.51 -26.47
N ASP A 213 -3.12 7.82 -26.52
CA ASP A 213 -2.09 8.86 -26.35
C ASP A 213 -1.57 9.01 -24.92
N ASN A 214 -2.11 8.22 -23.99
CA ASN A 214 -1.78 8.32 -22.58
C ASN A 214 -0.54 7.48 -22.26
N GLN A 215 0.59 8.16 -22.06
CA GLN A 215 1.89 7.53 -21.84
C GLN A 215 2.28 7.46 -20.35
N LEU A 216 1.37 7.82 -19.44
CA LEU A 216 1.71 7.93 -18.01
C LEU A 216 2.08 6.58 -17.40
N ILE A 217 1.19 5.59 -17.53
CA ILE A 217 1.41 4.27 -16.93
C ILE A 217 2.59 3.56 -17.60
N PRO A 218 2.69 3.49 -18.96
CA PRO A 218 3.87 2.96 -19.64
C PRO A 218 5.18 3.66 -19.25
N LEU A 219 5.16 4.97 -18.96
CA LEU A 219 6.34 5.67 -18.45
C LEU A 219 6.73 5.19 -17.06
N LEU A 220 5.78 5.02 -16.14
CA LEU A 220 6.05 4.48 -14.80
C LEU A 220 6.56 3.03 -14.87
N GLU A 221 5.94 2.20 -15.71
CA GLU A 221 6.34 0.81 -15.92
C GLU A 221 7.79 0.70 -16.40
N SER A 222 8.13 1.45 -17.46
CA SER A 222 9.47 1.40 -18.05
C SER A 222 10.56 2.02 -17.17
N SER A 223 10.23 3.06 -16.38
CA SER A 223 11.21 3.78 -15.57
C SER A 223 11.44 3.14 -14.19
N LEU A 224 10.40 2.54 -13.59
CA LEU A 224 10.45 2.04 -12.21
C LEU A 224 10.37 0.51 -12.12
N GLY A 225 10.27 -0.20 -13.25
CA GLY A 225 10.11 -1.65 -13.27
C GLY A 225 8.84 -2.09 -12.54
N VAL A 226 7.74 -1.40 -12.74
CA VAL A 226 6.45 -1.72 -12.13
C VAL A 226 5.46 -2.26 -13.17
N SER A 227 4.48 -3.02 -12.71
CA SER A 227 3.38 -3.54 -13.53
C SER A 227 2.05 -3.42 -12.79
N THR A 228 0.94 -3.63 -13.48
CA THR A 228 -0.39 -3.56 -12.90
C THR A 228 -1.27 -4.74 -13.35
N TRP A 229 -2.37 -4.93 -12.63
CA TRP A 229 -3.36 -5.96 -12.95
C TRP A 229 -4.11 -5.63 -14.24
N GLU A 230 -4.09 -6.58 -15.22
CA GLU A 230 -4.89 -6.53 -16.45
C GLU A 230 -5.05 -5.11 -17.03
N PRO A 231 -3.96 -4.48 -17.53
CA PRO A 231 -3.98 -3.06 -17.90
C PRO A 231 -4.98 -2.74 -19.04
N HIS A 232 -5.34 -3.73 -19.85
CA HIS A 232 -6.27 -3.58 -20.98
C HIS A 232 -7.71 -4.03 -20.66
N ALA A 233 -7.99 -4.50 -19.44
CA ALA A 233 -9.34 -4.90 -19.05
C ALA A 233 -10.27 -3.69 -18.93
N GLU A 234 -11.54 -3.89 -19.25
CA GLU A 234 -12.60 -2.88 -19.10
C GLU A 234 -13.00 -2.74 -17.63
N ILE A 235 -12.10 -2.21 -16.82
CA ILE A 235 -12.29 -1.92 -15.40
C ILE A 235 -12.67 -0.45 -15.23
N VAL A 236 -13.71 -0.16 -14.46
CA VAL A 236 -14.19 1.20 -14.22
C VAL A 236 -14.03 1.55 -12.74
N THR A 237 -13.17 2.51 -12.45
CA THR A 237 -13.01 3.08 -11.10
C THR A 237 -13.63 4.47 -10.98
N PHE A 238 -13.84 5.17 -12.08
CA PHE A 238 -14.54 6.44 -12.15
C PHE A 238 -15.79 6.36 -13.03
N PRO A 239 -16.96 6.01 -12.45
CA PRO A 239 -18.19 5.73 -13.19
C PRO A 239 -18.70 6.87 -14.06
N LYS A 240 -18.50 8.13 -13.63
CA LYS A 240 -18.97 9.31 -14.39
C LYS A 240 -18.42 9.40 -15.80
N LEU A 241 -17.20 8.92 -16.02
CA LEU A 241 -16.53 8.91 -17.34
C LEU A 241 -16.33 7.49 -17.89
N GLN A 242 -16.79 6.46 -17.19
CA GLN A 242 -16.57 5.04 -17.54
C GLN A 242 -15.08 4.75 -17.78
N LYS A 243 -14.21 5.21 -16.85
CA LYS A 243 -12.76 5.09 -16.93
C LYS A 243 -12.16 4.40 -15.71
N ARG A 244 -11.00 3.78 -15.93
CA ARG A 244 -10.10 3.32 -14.88
C ARG A 244 -9.07 4.41 -14.63
N LEU A 245 -9.19 5.13 -13.50
CA LEU A 245 -8.27 6.21 -13.11
C LEU A 245 -7.44 5.86 -11.88
N ASP A 246 -7.94 4.91 -11.08
CA ASP A 246 -7.32 4.47 -9.84
C ASP A 246 -6.59 3.15 -10.06
N TRP A 247 -5.32 3.10 -9.67
CA TRP A 247 -4.42 2.03 -10.01
C TRP A 247 -3.63 1.53 -8.81
N VAL A 248 -3.22 0.27 -8.87
CA VAL A 248 -2.20 -0.36 -8.04
C VAL A 248 -1.11 -0.87 -8.98
N LEU A 249 0.09 -0.30 -8.86
CA LEU A 249 1.28 -0.74 -9.60
C LEU A 249 2.29 -1.31 -8.60
N VAL A 250 2.92 -2.42 -8.95
CA VAL A 250 3.88 -3.13 -8.11
C VAL A 250 5.18 -3.41 -8.85
N SER A 251 6.31 -3.36 -8.14
CA SER A 251 7.61 -3.76 -8.73
C SER A 251 7.65 -5.25 -9.04
N ASN A 252 8.60 -5.64 -9.89
CA ASN A 252 8.75 -7.02 -10.38
C ASN A 252 8.97 -8.06 -9.27
N ASP A 253 9.31 -7.64 -8.07
CA ASP A 253 9.47 -8.48 -6.87
C ASP A 253 8.12 -8.81 -6.21
N ILE A 254 7.03 -8.27 -6.71
CA ILE A 254 5.69 -8.39 -6.13
C ILE A 254 4.71 -8.87 -7.21
N GLU A 255 3.93 -9.89 -6.88
CA GLU A 255 2.82 -10.39 -7.70
C GLU A 255 1.49 -9.82 -7.16
N ILE A 256 0.60 -9.38 -8.05
CA ILE A 256 -0.80 -9.10 -7.71
C ILE A 256 -1.58 -10.41 -7.80
N VAL A 257 -1.98 -10.97 -6.65
CA VAL A 257 -2.70 -12.25 -6.56
C VAL A 257 -4.19 -12.07 -6.82
N SER A 258 -4.76 -10.97 -6.32
CA SER A 258 -6.15 -10.61 -6.53
C SER A 258 -6.31 -9.10 -6.67
N HIS A 259 -7.33 -8.69 -7.42
CA HIS A 259 -7.67 -7.29 -7.65
C HIS A 259 -9.18 -7.14 -7.73
N ALA A 260 -9.76 -6.27 -6.95
CA ALA A 260 -11.20 -6.04 -6.88
C ALA A 260 -11.54 -4.56 -6.85
N ILE A 261 -12.63 -4.20 -7.53
CA ILE A 261 -13.26 -2.89 -7.44
C ILE A 261 -14.50 -3.04 -6.55
N LEU A 262 -14.52 -2.28 -5.45
CA LEU A 262 -15.65 -2.35 -4.52
C LEU A 262 -16.88 -1.67 -5.13
N SER A 263 -18.04 -2.25 -4.90
CA SER A 263 -19.34 -1.71 -5.37
C SER A 263 -19.87 -0.58 -4.49
N ASP A 264 -19.28 -0.38 -3.32
CA ASP A 264 -19.69 0.63 -2.36
C ASP A 264 -19.60 2.05 -2.95
N THR A 265 -20.61 2.88 -2.70
CA THR A 265 -20.60 4.30 -3.09
C THR A 265 -20.01 5.13 -1.96
N LEU A 266 -18.66 5.18 -1.92
CA LEU A 266 -17.88 5.92 -0.92
C LEU A 266 -17.48 7.30 -1.42
N SER A 267 -17.33 7.42 -2.73
CA SER A 267 -16.87 8.60 -3.45
C SER A 267 -17.46 8.55 -4.87
N ASP A 268 -17.19 9.55 -5.71
CA ASP A 268 -17.38 9.45 -7.15
C ASP A 268 -16.32 8.54 -7.82
N HIS A 269 -15.30 8.14 -7.08
CA HIS A 269 -14.40 7.03 -7.41
C HIS A 269 -14.80 5.74 -6.67
N ARG A 270 -14.43 4.59 -7.22
CA ARG A 270 -14.57 3.28 -6.60
C ARG A 270 -13.25 2.90 -5.91
N ALA A 271 -13.36 2.31 -4.73
CA ALA A 271 -12.20 1.78 -4.04
C ALA A 271 -11.64 0.57 -4.79
N VAL A 272 -10.31 0.51 -4.89
CA VAL A 272 -9.56 -0.62 -5.44
C VAL A 272 -8.89 -1.36 -4.30
N VAL A 273 -9.07 -2.68 -4.24
CA VAL A 273 -8.43 -3.57 -3.27
C VAL A 273 -7.60 -4.60 -4.02
N ALA A 274 -6.39 -4.87 -3.55
CA ALA A 274 -5.53 -5.90 -4.11
C ALA A 274 -4.84 -6.71 -3.00
N GLU A 275 -4.65 -8.00 -3.26
CA GLU A 275 -3.78 -8.87 -2.46
C GLU A 275 -2.50 -9.12 -3.22
N LEU A 276 -1.40 -8.92 -2.54
CA LEU A 276 -0.05 -8.91 -3.09
C LEU A 276 0.78 -10.01 -2.44
N ARG A 277 1.58 -10.70 -3.25
CA ARG A 277 2.56 -11.70 -2.81
C ARG A 277 3.96 -11.19 -3.11
N LEU A 278 4.84 -11.29 -2.13
CA LEU A 278 6.27 -11.08 -2.35
C LEU A 278 6.83 -12.32 -3.06
N LEU A 279 7.49 -12.11 -4.19
CA LEU A 279 8.20 -13.18 -4.88
C LEU A 279 9.52 -13.49 -4.16
N GLU A 280 9.99 -14.73 -4.26
CA GLU A 280 11.30 -15.09 -3.72
C GLU A 280 12.40 -14.29 -4.46
N ILE A 281 13.20 -13.53 -3.68
CA ILE A 281 14.32 -12.72 -4.15
C ILE A 281 15.60 -13.51 -3.97
#